data_bba8ba5d99ed1abbc90ada035e3ce38c
#
_entry.id   bba8ba5d99ed1abbc90ada035e3ce38c
#
_cell.length_a   1.000
_cell.length_b   1.000
_cell.length_c   1.000
_cell.angle_alpha   90.00
_cell.angle_beta   90.00
_cell.angle_gamma   90.00
#
_symmetry.space_group_name_H-M   'P 1'
#
loop_
_entity.id
_entity.type
_entity.pdbx_description
1 polymer ?
#
loop_
_entity_poly.entity_id
_entity_poly.type
_entity_poly.pdbx_seq_one_letter_code
_entity_poly.pdbx_strand_id
1 'polypeptide(L)'
;MLKLLHASDIHIGAKFSSFGEKAATQRQALLDAFAKIIDLAISEQVQLLLIAGDLFDSNFPSYQSVSFVKDQLKKLDNAGIRAVILPGTHDCLSRDSIFKRENFTGFIFDNPEETQKELKRSPAIKSN
;
A
#
# COMPACT_ATOMS: atom_id res chain seq x y z
N MET A 1 7.08 10.20 -20.45
CA MET A 1 6.82 8.75 -20.31
C MET A 1 6.36 8.45 -18.91
N LEU A 2 5.29 7.71 -18.74
CA LEU A 2 4.82 7.27 -17.43
C LEU A 2 5.75 6.20 -16.87
N LYS A 3 6.28 6.43 -15.66
CA LYS A 3 7.10 5.47 -14.94
C LYS A 3 6.35 5.05 -13.69
N LEU A 4 6.07 3.76 -13.56
CA LEU A 4 5.35 3.25 -12.42
C LEU A 4 6.10 2.08 -11.78
N LEU A 5 5.88 1.90 -10.48
CA LEU A 5 6.34 0.74 -9.72
C LEU A 5 5.12 -0.07 -9.30
N HIS A 6 5.19 -1.37 -9.46
CA HIS A 6 4.12 -2.30 -9.11
C HIS A 6 4.61 -3.26 -8.02
N ALA A 7 3.81 -3.42 -6.98
CA ALA A 7 4.05 -4.37 -5.90
C ALA A 7 2.75 -5.09 -5.55
N SER A 8 2.85 -6.30 -5.01
CA SER A 8 1.69 -7.09 -4.60
C SER A 8 2.09 -8.09 -3.52
N ASP A 9 1.09 -8.63 -2.81
CA ASP A 9 1.25 -9.72 -1.85
C ASP A 9 2.30 -9.46 -0.77
N ILE A 10 2.29 -8.24 -0.20
CA ILE A 10 3.23 -7.83 0.84
C ILE A 10 2.88 -8.48 2.18
N HIS A 11 1.58 -8.65 2.47
CA HIS A 11 1.07 -9.33 3.67
C HIS A 11 1.58 -8.75 4.99
N ILE A 12 1.60 -7.42 5.13
CA ILE A 12 1.99 -6.76 6.38
C ILE A 12 1.08 -7.24 7.52
N GLY A 13 1.69 -7.64 8.63
CA GLY A 13 0.97 -8.12 9.79
C GLY A 13 0.78 -9.64 9.81
N ALA A 14 1.35 -10.37 8.86
CA ALA A 14 1.34 -11.84 8.89
C ALA A 14 1.92 -12.34 10.21
N LYS A 15 1.24 -13.28 10.85
CA LYS A 15 1.57 -13.67 12.24
C LYS A 15 2.79 -14.56 12.34
N PHE A 16 3.06 -15.40 11.33
CA PHE A 16 4.19 -16.34 11.33
C PHE A 16 4.22 -17.23 12.58
N SER A 17 3.06 -17.68 13.05
CA SER A 17 2.94 -18.43 14.31
C SER A 17 3.77 -19.73 14.33
N SER A 18 4.06 -20.32 13.17
CA SER A 18 4.91 -21.51 13.05
C SER A 18 6.40 -21.23 13.28
N PHE A 19 6.83 -19.97 13.30
CA PHE A 19 8.25 -19.61 13.47
C PHE A 19 8.66 -19.38 14.92
N GLY A 20 7.73 -19.44 15.89
CA GLY A 20 8.03 -19.25 17.29
C GLY A 20 8.72 -17.91 17.57
N GLU A 21 9.93 -17.95 18.16
CA GLU A 21 10.70 -16.75 18.50
C GLU A 21 11.11 -15.91 17.28
N LYS A 22 11.20 -16.53 16.11
CA LYS A 22 11.56 -15.83 14.86
C LYS A 22 10.40 -15.07 14.24
N ALA A 23 9.18 -15.23 14.75
CA ALA A 23 7.99 -14.59 14.19
C ALA A 23 8.11 -13.05 14.17
N ALA A 24 8.63 -12.46 15.26
CA ALA A 24 8.81 -11.00 15.34
C ALA A 24 9.79 -10.50 14.28
N THR A 25 10.88 -11.23 14.06
CA THR A 25 11.88 -10.89 13.03
C THR A 25 11.26 -10.94 11.64
N GLN A 26 10.45 -11.95 11.37
CA GLN A 26 9.78 -12.09 10.07
C GLN A 26 8.73 -10.98 9.86
N ARG A 27 7.98 -10.62 10.90
CA ARG A 27 7.04 -9.50 10.80
C ARG A 27 7.75 -8.19 10.50
N GLN A 28 8.89 -7.95 11.16
CA GLN A 28 9.70 -6.76 10.93
C GLN A 28 10.27 -6.74 9.50
N ALA A 29 10.66 -7.91 8.98
CA ALA A 29 11.17 -8.01 7.61
C ALA A 29 10.14 -7.56 6.58
N LEU A 30 8.84 -7.81 6.81
CA LEU A 30 7.78 -7.33 5.92
C LEU A 30 7.66 -5.81 5.95
N LEU A 31 7.76 -5.20 7.12
CA LEU A 31 7.76 -3.73 7.24
C LEU A 31 8.98 -3.13 6.53
N ASP A 32 10.15 -3.74 6.72
CA ASP A 32 11.38 -3.30 6.07
C ASP A 32 11.29 -3.42 4.54
N ALA A 33 10.68 -4.50 4.06
CA ALA A 33 10.44 -4.70 2.63
C ALA A 33 9.53 -3.61 2.05
N PHE A 34 8.48 -3.26 2.76
CA PHE A 34 7.59 -2.17 2.34
C PHE A 34 8.32 -0.83 2.31
N ALA A 35 9.12 -0.53 3.33
CA ALA A 35 9.94 0.68 3.36
C ALA A 35 10.90 0.75 2.17
N LYS A 36 11.49 -0.38 1.79
CA LYS A 36 12.37 -0.46 0.61
C LYS A 36 11.63 -0.19 -0.68
N ILE A 37 10.39 -0.67 -0.79
CA ILE A 37 9.54 -0.40 -1.97
C ILE A 37 9.28 1.11 -2.07
N ILE A 38 8.95 1.75 -0.96
CA ILE A 38 8.73 3.20 -0.91
C ILE A 38 10.00 3.96 -1.29
N ASP A 39 11.14 3.59 -0.72
CA ASP A 39 12.43 4.23 -1.01
C ASP A 39 12.82 4.04 -2.48
N LEU A 40 12.57 2.87 -3.05
CA LEU A 40 12.81 2.60 -4.46
C LEU A 40 11.94 3.48 -5.35
N ALA A 41 10.67 3.61 -5.02
CA ALA A 41 9.75 4.47 -5.76
C ALA A 41 10.26 5.93 -5.79
N ILE A 42 10.75 6.41 -4.65
CA ILE A 42 11.26 7.78 -4.53
C ILE A 42 12.58 7.93 -5.30
N SER A 43 13.52 6.99 -5.13
CA SER A 43 14.83 7.08 -5.79
C SER A 43 14.73 6.97 -7.30
N GLU A 44 13.79 6.16 -7.81
CA GLU A 44 13.53 6.00 -9.23
C GLU A 44 12.61 7.08 -9.80
N GLN A 45 12.12 7.98 -8.96
CA GLN A 45 11.24 9.08 -9.35
C GLN A 45 10.04 8.61 -10.18
N VAL A 46 9.40 7.53 -9.72
CA VAL A 46 8.19 7.03 -10.36
C VAL A 46 7.04 8.04 -10.19
N GLN A 47 6.09 7.98 -11.08
CA GLN A 47 4.89 8.83 -11.00
C GLN A 47 3.77 8.15 -10.21
N LEU A 48 3.79 6.82 -10.17
CA LEU A 48 2.75 6.01 -9.56
C LEU A 48 3.36 4.78 -8.89
N LEU A 49 2.92 4.49 -7.66
CA LEU A 49 3.11 3.20 -7.01
C LEU A 49 1.77 2.47 -6.99
N LEU A 50 1.71 1.32 -7.65
CA LEU A 50 0.52 0.47 -7.66
C LEU A 50 0.75 -0.71 -6.71
N ILE A 51 -0.11 -0.83 -5.70
CA ILE A 51 -0.11 -1.97 -4.77
C ILE A 51 -1.33 -2.84 -5.13
N ALA A 52 -1.05 -3.97 -5.76
CA ALA A 52 -2.09 -4.81 -6.36
C ALA A 52 -2.39 -6.03 -5.48
N GLY A 53 -3.22 -5.83 -4.45
CA GLY A 53 -3.72 -6.89 -3.60
C GLY A 53 -2.85 -7.22 -2.40
N ASP A 54 -3.50 -7.54 -1.29
CA ASP A 54 -2.91 -8.07 -0.05
C ASP A 54 -1.74 -7.25 0.50
N LEU A 55 -1.93 -5.94 0.62
CA LEU A 55 -1.00 -5.08 1.37
C LEU A 55 -0.94 -5.52 2.83
N PHE A 56 -2.08 -5.76 3.43
CA PHE A 56 -2.21 -6.33 4.77
C PHE A 56 -2.61 -7.81 4.70
N ASP A 57 -2.13 -8.58 5.66
CA ASP A 57 -2.45 -10.01 5.75
C ASP A 57 -3.90 -10.27 6.21
N SER A 58 -4.55 -9.27 6.78
CA SER A 58 -5.97 -9.33 7.17
C SER A 58 -6.56 -7.92 7.24
N ASN A 59 -7.88 -7.83 7.48
CA ASN A 59 -8.53 -6.55 7.77
C ASN A 59 -8.36 -6.09 9.22
N PHE A 60 -7.58 -6.82 10.03
CA PHE A 60 -7.36 -6.49 11.44
C PHE A 60 -5.87 -6.43 11.78
N PRO A 61 -5.07 -5.61 11.07
CA PRO A 61 -3.65 -5.44 11.40
C PRO A 61 -3.48 -4.70 12.73
N SER A 62 -2.30 -4.84 13.33
CA SER A 62 -1.99 -4.11 14.56
C SER A 62 -1.92 -2.60 14.31
N TYR A 63 -2.12 -1.83 15.38
CA TYR A 63 -1.98 -0.37 15.31
C TYR A 63 -0.59 0.03 14.80
N GLN A 64 0.45 -0.68 15.24
CA GLN A 64 1.82 -0.42 14.80
C GLN A 64 1.99 -0.61 13.29
N SER A 65 1.41 -1.68 12.74
CA SER A 65 1.46 -1.94 11.29
C SER A 65 0.72 -0.86 10.51
N VAL A 66 -0.46 -0.46 10.97
CA VAL A 66 -1.26 0.59 10.33
C VAL A 66 -0.50 1.92 10.35
N SER A 67 0.04 2.30 11.51
CA SER A 67 0.79 3.55 11.66
C SER A 67 2.01 3.57 10.76
N PHE A 68 2.75 2.46 10.68
CA PHE A 68 3.91 2.36 9.80
C PHE A 68 3.53 2.55 8.33
N VAL A 69 2.48 1.89 7.88
CA VAL A 69 2.02 2.02 6.49
C VAL A 69 1.57 3.44 6.19
N LYS A 70 0.83 4.07 7.11
CA LYS A 70 0.42 5.47 6.96
C LYS A 70 1.61 6.40 6.80
N ASP A 71 2.65 6.22 7.63
CA ASP A 71 3.86 7.04 7.57
C ASP A 71 4.60 6.87 6.25
N GLN A 72 4.72 5.65 5.77
CA GLN A 72 5.37 5.35 4.50
C GLN A 72 4.61 5.95 3.30
N LEU A 73 3.30 5.81 3.29
CA LEU A 73 2.46 6.39 2.22
C LEU A 73 2.51 7.91 2.23
N LYS A 74 2.58 8.52 3.42
CA LYS A 74 2.74 9.96 3.54
C LYS A 74 4.10 10.43 3.01
N LYS A 75 5.16 9.68 3.29
CA LYS A 75 6.49 9.95 2.76
C LYS A 75 6.47 9.92 1.23
N LEU A 76 5.78 8.96 0.64
CA LEU A 76 5.60 8.85 -0.80
C LEU A 76 4.85 10.06 -1.36
N ASP A 77 3.76 10.46 -0.71
CA ASP A 77 2.95 11.62 -1.10
C ASP A 77 3.76 12.91 -1.04
N ASN A 78 4.57 13.08 0.00
CA ASN A 78 5.46 14.25 0.13
C ASN A 78 6.51 14.32 -0.99
N ALA A 79 6.85 13.18 -1.58
CA ALA A 79 7.74 13.11 -2.74
C ALA A 79 7.00 13.34 -4.08
N GLY A 80 5.70 13.61 -4.03
CA GLY A 80 4.89 13.87 -5.22
C GLY A 80 4.46 12.62 -5.98
N ILE A 81 4.51 11.45 -5.34
CA ILE A 81 4.18 10.16 -5.96
C ILE A 81 2.81 9.69 -5.48
N ARG A 82 1.95 9.35 -6.43
CA ARG A 82 0.62 8.82 -6.12
C ARG A 82 0.69 7.32 -5.82
N ALA A 83 0.06 6.90 -4.72
CA ALA A 83 -0.16 5.48 -4.44
C ALA A 83 -1.58 5.10 -4.85
N VAL A 84 -1.72 3.98 -5.56
CA VAL A 84 -3.00 3.36 -5.87
C VAL A 84 -3.01 1.96 -5.28
N ILE A 85 -4.00 1.66 -4.44
CA ILE A 85 -4.08 0.42 -3.69
C ILE A 85 -5.31 -0.36 -4.13
N LEU A 86 -5.09 -1.59 -4.61
CA LEU A 86 -6.17 -2.53 -4.87
C LEU A 86 -6.25 -3.49 -3.69
N PRO A 87 -7.38 -3.58 -2.99
CA PRO A 87 -7.58 -4.61 -1.97
C PRO A 87 -7.53 -6.00 -2.58
N GLY A 88 -6.98 -6.96 -1.81
CA GLY A 88 -6.88 -8.35 -2.21
C GLY A 88 -7.90 -9.23 -1.49
N THR A 89 -7.58 -10.52 -1.36
CA THR A 89 -8.43 -11.47 -0.66
C THR A 89 -8.34 -11.35 0.86
N HIS A 90 -7.15 -11.03 1.38
CA HIS A 90 -6.90 -10.91 2.83
C HIS A 90 -7.31 -9.55 3.39
N ASP A 91 -7.17 -8.48 2.61
CA ASP A 91 -7.55 -7.13 3.00
C ASP A 91 -8.70 -6.59 2.12
N CYS A 92 -9.66 -7.45 1.82
CA CYS A 92 -10.75 -7.16 0.88
C CYS A 92 -11.67 -6.04 1.36
N LEU A 93 -12.36 -5.41 0.40
CA LEU A 93 -13.35 -4.35 0.66
C LEU A 93 -14.67 -4.96 1.15
N SER A 94 -14.63 -5.54 2.34
CA SER A 94 -15.79 -6.01 3.06
C SER A 94 -16.33 -4.91 3.97
N ARG A 95 -17.39 -5.22 4.72
CA ARG A 95 -17.95 -4.31 5.72
C ARG A 95 -16.89 -3.84 6.74
N ASP A 96 -15.99 -4.74 7.14
CA ASP A 96 -14.96 -4.49 8.14
C ASP A 96 -13.59 -4.16 7.53
N SER A 97 -13.57 -3.71 6.28
CA SER A 97 -12.32 -3.42 5.57
C SER A 97 -11.45 -2.42 6.34
N ILE A 98 -10.16 -2.73 6.45
CA ILE A 98 -9.17 -1.82 7.01
C ILE A 98 -9.11 -0.50 6.23
N PHE A 99 -9.34 -0.55 4.92
CA PHE A 99 -9.32 0.63 4.05
C PHE A 99 -10.55 1.53 4.23
N LYS A 100 -11.63 1.01 4.84
CA LYS A 100 -12.82 1.80 5.20
C LYS A 100 -12.72 2.38 6.60
N ARG A 101 -12.06 1.67 7.52
CA ARG A 101 -11.94 2.07 8.92
C ARG A 101 -10.83 3.08 9.17
N GLU A 102 -9.78 3.03 8.33
CA GLU A 102 -8.60 3.87 8.48
C GLU A 102 -8.40 4.73 7.25
N ASN A 103 -7.86 5.91 7.45
CA ASN A 103 -7.61 6.87 6.38
C ASN A 103 -6.15 6.79 5.94
N PHE A 104 -5.91 6.24 4.76
CA PHE A 104 -4.58 6.12 4.18
C PHE A 104 -4.36 7.19 3.12
N THR A 105 -3.14 7.71 3.05
CA THR A 105 -2.72 8.60 1.96
C THR A 105 -2.57 7.78 0.67
N GLY A 106 -3.31 8.14 -0.35
CA GLY A 106 -3.33 7.41 -1.60
C GLY A 106 -4.77 7.19 -2.05
N PHE A 107 -4.93 6.38 -3.07
CA PHE A 107 -6.23 6.06 -3.64
C PHE A 107 -6.52 4.57 -3.48
N ILE A 108 -7.67 4.25 -2.91
CA ILE A 108 -8.14 2.87 -2.77
C ILE A 108 -9.07 2.55 -3.92
N PHE A 109 -8.75 1.50 -4.66
CA PHE A 109 -9.55 1.07 -5.80
C PHE A 109 -10.77 0.30 -5.30
N ASP A 110 -11.91 0.98 -5.20
CA ASP A 110 -13.17 0.37 -4.77
C ASP A 110 -14.26 0.44 -5.84
N ASN A 111 -14.15 1.38 -6.76
CA ASN A 111 -15.14 1.60 -7.81
C ASN A 111 -14.41 2.02 -9.10
N PRO A 112 -14.61 1.28 -10.22
CA PRO A 112 -13.95 1.61 -11.49
C PRO A 112 -14.19 3.02 -11.98
N GLU A 113 -15.40 3.55 -11.81
CA GLU A 113 -15.73 4.90 -12.27
C GLU A 113 -15.00 5.97 -11.47
N GLU A 114 -14.98 5.84 -10.15
CA GLU A 114 -14.24 6.75 -9.27
C GLU A 114 -12.75 6.68 -9.51
N THR A 115 -12.25 5.47 -9.74
CA THR A 115 -10.84 5.26 -10.06
C THR A 115 -10.45 6.02 -11.31
N GLN A 116 -11.24 5.92 -12.36
CA GLN A 116 -10.96 6.65 -13.60
C GLN A 116 -10.93 8.16 -13.38
N LYS A 117 -11.86 8.69 -12.60
CA LYS A 117 -11.90 10.12 -12.27
C LYS A 117 -10.65 10.54 -11.49
N GLU A 118 -10.26 9.74 -10.51
CA GLU A 118 -9.07 10.04 -9.69
C GLU A 118 -7.78 9.98 -10.50
N LEU A 119 -7.64 9.00 -11.36
CA LEU A 119 -6.49 8.87 -12.26
C LEU A 119 -6.40 10.08 -13.21
N LYS A 120 -7.53 10.56 -13.71
CA LYS A 120 -7.57 11.74 -14.58
C LYS A 120 -7.20 13.03 -13.83
N ARG A 121 -7.47 13.11 -12.52
CA ARG A 121 -7.11 14.27 -11.70
C ARG A 121 -5.64 14.30 -11.34
N SER A 122 -4.96 13.15 -11.37
CA SER A 122 -3.55 13.06 -10.98
C SER A 122 -2.67 13.72 -12.05
N PRO A 123 -1.85 14.73 -11.71
CA PRO A 123 -0.93 15.33 -12.69
C PRO A 123 0.07 14.34 -13.24
N ALA A 124 0.42 13.31 -12.48
CA ALA A 124 1.37 12.28 -12.88
C ALA A 124 0.84 11.35 -13.98
N ILE A 125 -0.49 11.29 -14.17
CA ILE A 125 -1.14 10.32 -15.07
C ILE A 125 -1.92 11.02 -16.18
N LYS A 126 -1.79 12.32 -16.33
CA LYS A 126 -2.45 13.02 -17.43
C LYS A 126 -1.88 12.53 -18.76
N SER A 127 -2.73 11.84 -19.52
CA SER A 127 -2.44 11.55 -20.91
C SER A 127 -2.63 12.82 -21.74
N ASN A 128 -1.72 13.07 -22.58
CA ASN A 128 -1.85 14.17 -23.54
C ASN A 128 -2.84 13.81 -24.64
#